data_fc798bf9eb4917171cc7633b12a2d658
#
_entry.id   fc798bf9eb4917171cc7633b12a2d658
#
_cell.length_a   1.000
_cell.length_b   1.000
_cell.length_c   1.000
_cell.angle_alpha   90.00
_cell.angle_beta   90.00
_cell.angle_gamma   90.00
#
_symmetry.space_group_name_H-M   'P 1'
#
loop_
_entity.id
_entity.type
_entity.pdbx_description
1 polymer ?
#
loop_
_entity_poly.entity_id
_entity_poly.type
_entity_poly.pdbx_seq_one_letter_code
_entity_poly.pdbx_strand_id
1 'polypeptide(L)'
;RVAFGVPTLGTISAVWLASEHGPVGEYGGSMSAYGFYFMSFCVYGCAVMGVLAIRRGDAALHRVWMIRFAGAMWGAFWLFRVMLFVQGPLLREFEAANILICIWFSAPLGILIAEVVRRRILDRRATAGDARLRGAGATAG
;
A
#
# COMPACT_ATOMS: atom_id res chain seq x y z
N ARG A 1 1.20 18.61 -9.52
CA ARG A 1 2.27 19.10 -8.61
C ARG A 1 1.81 19.01 -7.14
N VAL A 2 0.58 19.42 -6.82
CA VAL A 2 0.04 19.37 -5.43
C VAL A 2 -0.10 17.94 -4.93
N ALA A 3 -0.53 16.99 -5.78
CA ALA A 3 -0.74 15.59 -5.42
C ALA A 3 0.54 14.86 -4.96
N PHE A 4 1.73 15.38 -5.29
CA PHE A 4 3.00 14.83 -4.82
C PHE A 4 3.52 15.53 -3.56
N GLY A 5 3.17 16.80 -3.37
CA GLY A 5 3.58 17.58 -2.19
C GLY A 5 3.00 17.05 -0.89
N VAL A 6 1.74 16.65 -0.89
CA VAL A 6 1.04 16.15 0.31
C VAL A 6 1.68 14.87 0.89
N PRO A 7 1.92 13.79 0.09
CA PRO A 7 2.58 12.61 0.64
C PRO A 7 4.05 12.87 1.02
N THR A 8 4.75 13.81 0.37
CA THR A 8 6.11 14.20 0.75
C THR A 8 6.13 14.86 2.12
N LEU A 9 5.26 15.83 2.37
CA LEU A 9 5.13 16.49 3.67
C LEU A 9 4.70 15.49 4.75
N GLY A 10 3.74 14.62 4.45
CA GLY A 10 3.30 13.58 5.38
C GLY A 10 4.41 12.61 5.75
N THR A 11 5.24 12.19 4.79
CA THR A 11 6.38 11.31 5.05
C THR A 11 7.47 12.01 5.87
N ILE A 12 7.79 13.27 5.56
CA ILE A 12 8.75 14.05 6.34
C ILE A 12 8.26 14.22 7.77
N SER A 13 6.98 14.58 7.97
CA SER A 13 6.39 14.72 9.30
C SER A 13 6.40 13.41 10.09
N ALA A 14 6.11 12.27 9.44
CA ALA A 14 6.12 10.96 10.07
C ALA A 14 7.54 10.54 10.50
N VAL A 15 8.54 10.77 9.65
CA VAL A 15 9.94 10.50 9.95
C VAL A 15 10.44 11.41 11.09
N TRP A 16 10.11 12.70 11.03
CA TRP A 16 10.44 13.66 12.10
C TRP A 16 9.83 13.22 13.43
N LEU A 17 8.54 12.93 13.47
CA LEU A 17 7.84 12.50 14.68
C LEU A 17 8.45 11.22 15.26
N ALA A 18 8.79 10.25 14.41
CA ALA A 18 9.43 9.01 14.84
C ALA A 18 10.85 9.24 15.39
N SER A 19 11.57 10.27 14.91
CA SER A 19 12.92 10.61 15.38
C SER A 19 12.92 11.39 16.71
N GLU A 20 11.97 12.30 16.89
CA GLU A 20 11.88 13.17 18.07
C GLU A 20 11.36 12.44 19.33
N HIS A 21 10.34 11.60 19.15
CA HIS A 21 9.71 10.90 20.27
C HIS A 21 10.43 9.59 20.63
N GLY A 22 11.51 9.28 19.91
CA GLY A 22 12.29 8.07 20.11
C GLY A 22 11.48 6.80 19.82
N PRO A 23 12.09 5.64 19.99
CA PRO A 23 11.37 4.39 19.99
C PRO A 23 10.39 4.43 21.16
N VAL A 24 9.09 4.25 20.88
CA VAL A 24 8.07 4.13 21.91
C VAL A 24 8.47 2.93 22.78
N GLY A 25 9.16 3.19 23.90
CA GLY A 25 9.91 2.19 24.66
C GLY A 25 9.05 1.05 25.18
N GLU A 26 7.76 1.34 25.43
CA GLU A 26 6.76 0.35 25.85
C GLU A 26 6.25 -0.52 24.69
N TYR A 27 6.41 -0.10 23.42
CA TYR A 27 5.81 -0.73 22.25
C TYR A 27 6.84 -1.20 21.21
N GLY A 28 7.88 -1.90 21.62
CA GLY A 28 8.80 -2.57 20.72
C GLY A 28 10.08 -1.80 20.38
N GLY A 29 10.37 -0.70 21.07
CA GLY A 29 11.65 0.00 21.01
C GLY A 29 12.06 0.44 19.61
N SER A 30 13.35 0.33 19.31
CA SER A 30 13.93 0.72 17.99
C SER A 30 13.34 -0.04 16.80
N MET A 31 12.83 -1.26 17.00
CA MET A 31 12.22 -2.06 15.93
C MET A 31 10.90 -1.46 15.43
N SER A 32 10.14 -0.77 16.28
CA SER A 32 8.94 -0.05 15.86
C SER A 32 9.29 1.17 15.01
N ALA A 33 10.34 1.92 15.37
CA ALA A 33 10.81 3.05 14.58
C ALA A 33 11.27 2.62 13.17
N TYR A 34 12.06 1.56 13.08
CA TYR A 34 12.47 0.99 11.79
C TYR A 34 11.27 0.50 10.96
N GLY A 35 10.25 -0.07 11.60
CA GLY A 35 9.01 -0.47 10.93
C GLY A 35 8.26 0.73 10.34
N PHE A 36 8.17 1.86 11.05
CA PHE A 36 7.60 3.10 10.51
C PHE A 36 8.41 3.67 9.35
N TYR A 37 9.76 3.64 9.41
CA TYR A 37 10.60 4.04 8.28
C TYR A 37 10.38 3.13 7.06
N PHE A 38 10.29 1.82 7.29
CA PHE A 38 9.99 0.85 6.23
C PHE A 38 8.61 1.09 5.60
N MET A 39 7.58 1.32 6.42
CA MET A 39 6.25 1.64 5.95
C MET A 39 6.24 2.94 5.11
N SER A 40 6.93 3.98 5.59
CA SER A 40 7.11 5.25 4.87
C SER A 40 7.86 5.04 3.54
N PHE A 41 8.88 4.19 3.54
CA PHE A 41 9.61 3.82 2.33
C PHE A 41 8.71 3.10 1.31
N CYS A 42 7.86 2.17 1.72
CA CYS A 42 6.90 1.49 0.85
C CYS A 42 5.94 2.49 0.20
N VAL A 43 5.36 3.40 0.98
CA VAL A 43 4.42 4.41 0.49
C VAL A 43 5.11 5.37 -0.46
N TYR A 44 6.22 5.99 0.00
CA TYR A 44 6.91 7.01 -0.77
C TYR A 44 7.59 6.43 -2.02
N GLY A 45 8.17 5.25 -1.91
CA GLY A 45 8.78 4.54 -3.04
C GLY A 45 7.78 4.29 -4.17
N CYS A 46 6.57 3.84 -3.86
CA CYS A 46 5.50 3.68 -4.86
C CYS A 46 5.13 5.02 -5.53
N ALA A 47 5.06 6.12 -4.77
CA ALA A 47 4.77 7.44 -5.31
C ALA A 47 5.88 7.94 -6.25
N VAL A 48 7.15 7.80 -5.85
CA VAL A 48 8.31 8.18 -6.67
C VAL A 48 8.34 7.39 -7.97
N MET A 49 8.17 6.07 -7.91
CA MET A 49 8.12 5.22 -9.10
C MET A 49 6.97 5.60 -10.04
N GLY A 50 5.83 5.99 -9.49
CA GLY A 50 4.71 6.52 -10.26
C GLY A 50 5.07 7.82 -11.01
N VAL A 51 5.75 8.75 -10.33
CA VAL A 51 6.21 10.01 -10.95
C VAL A 51 7.28 9.75 -12.02
N LEU A 52 8.22 8.85 -11.76
CA LEU A 52 9.25 8.49 -12.73
C LEU A 52 8.65 7.85 -13.99
N ALA A 53 7.64 6.99 -13.84
CA ALA A 53 6.93 6.37 -14.97
C ALA A 53 6.26 7.43 -15.86
N ILE A 54 5.54 8.39 -15.27
CA ILE A 54 4.87 9.44 -16.06
C ILE A 54 5.89 10.40 -16.72
N ARG A 55 7.02 10.67 -16.08
CA ARG A 55 8.10 11.47 -16.68
C ARG A 55 8.73 10.81 -17.89
N ARG A 56 8.72 9.46 -17.94
CA ARG A 56 9.17 8.67 -19.09
C ARG A 56 8.10 8.50 -20.18
N GLY A 57 6.92 9.09 -19.99
CA GLY A 57 5.80 8.97 -20.91
C GLY A 57 5.03 7.64 -20.80
N ASP A 58 5.37 6.78 -19.85
CA ASP A 58 4.70 5.49 -19.65
C ASP A 58 3.49 5.63 -18.72
N ALA A 59 2.35 5.98 -19.31
CA ALA A 59 1.09 6.12 -18.60
C ALA A 59 0.54 4.77 -18.08
N ALA A 60 0.90 3.65 -18.71
CA ALA A 60 0.47 2.33 -18.26
C ALA A 60 1.19 1.93 -16.97
N LEU A 61 2.51 2.09 -16.95
CA LEU A 61 3.33 1.84 -15.76
C LEU A 61 3.00 2.82 -14.63
N HIS A 62 2.72 4.10 -14.95
CA HIS A 62 2.26 5.07 -13.95
C HIS A 62 0.99 4.59 -13.23
N ARG A 63 -0.01 4.11 -13.97
CA ARG A 63 -1.24 3.57 -13.37
C ARG A 63 -0.98 2.40 -12.43
N VAL A 64 -0.08 1.49 -12.79
CA VAL A 64 0.29 0.36 -11.92
C VAL A 64 0.89 0.86 -10.60
N TRP A 65 1.84 1.80 -10.65
CA TRP A 65 2.46 2.34 -9.45
C TRP A 65 1.50 3.16 -8.59
N MET A 66 0.56 3.88 -9.20
CA MET A 66 -0.48 4.62 -8.45
C MET A 66 -1.46 3.68 -7.74
N ILE A 67 -1.79 2.52 -8.31
CA ILE A 67 -2.60 1.49 -7.65
C ILE A 67 -1.83 0.90 -6.45
N ARG A 68 -0.54 0.61 -6.60
CA ARG A 68 0.31 0.14 -5.50
C ARG A 68 0.46 1.19 -4.40
N PHE A 69 0.63 2.45 -4.77
CA PHE A 69 0.66 3.57 -3.85
C PHE A 69 -0.65 3.67 -3.05
N ALA A 70 -1.80 3.61 -3.71
CA ALA A 70 -3.09 3.61 -3.04
C ALA A 70 -3.24 2.41 -2.09
N GLY A 71 -2.77 1.22 -2.49
CA GLY A 71 -2.72 0.03 -1.65
C GLY A 71 -1.82 0.21 -0.42
N ALA A 72 -0.62 0.76 -0.59
CA ALA A 72 0.29 1.06 0.50
C ALA A 72 -0.31 2.06 1.50
N MET A 73 -0.92 3.13 1.01
CA MET A 73 -1.61 4.13 1.83
C MET A 73 -2.78 3.50 2.60
N TRP A 74 -3.63 2.73 1.92
CA TRP A 74 -4.74 2.03 2.55
C TRP A 74 -4.25 1.04 3.60
N GLY A 75 -3.17 0.30 3.31
CA GLY A 75 -2.50 -0.60 4.25
C GLY A 75 -2.00 0.13 5.48
N ALA A 76 -1.25 1.21 5.29
CA ALA A 76 -0.65 1.99 6.37
C ALA A 76 -1.69 2.66 7.30
N PHE A 77 -2.85 3.09 6.76
CA PHE A 77 -3.84 3.79 7.56
C PHE A 77 -4.98 2.90 8.07
N TRP A 78 -5.61 2.13 7.17
CA TRP A 78 -6.80 1.36 7.51
C TRP A 78 -6.48 -0.05 7.96
N LEU A 79 -5.69 -0.78 7.18
CA LEU A 79 -5.36 -2.16 7.49
C LEU A 79 -4.58 -2.26 8.80
N PHE A 80 -3.66 -1.34 9.05
CA PHE A 80 -2.95 -1.22 10.32
C PHE A 80 -3.92 -1.14 11.52
N ARG A 81 -4.93 -0.28 11.44
CA ARG A 81 -5.95 -0.15 12.50
C ARG A 81 -6.81 -1.39 12.64
N VAL A 82 -7.26 -1.96 11.52
CA VAL A 82 -8.06 -3.19 11.53
C VAL A 82 -7.26 -4.34 12.15
N MET A 83 -5.98 -4.48 11.79
CA MET A 83 -5.11 -5.50 12.38
C MET A 83 -4.97 -5.31 13.89
N LEU A 84 -4.76 -4.08 14.37
CA LEU A 84 -4.70 -3.79 15.80
C LEU A 84 -5.98 -4.17 16.53
N PHE A 85 -7.15 -3.84 15.96
CA PHE A 85 -8.44 -4.17 16.57
C PHE A 85 -8.72 -5.67 16.61
N VAL A 86 -8.34 -6.40 15.55
CA VAL A 86 -8.58 -7.85 15.46
C VAL A 86 -7.58 -8.63 16.33
N GLN A 87 -6.33 -8.23 16.32
CA GLN A 87 -5.26 -8.93 17.05
C GLN A 87 -5.17 -8.53 18.53
N GLY A 88 -5.61 -7.32 18.88
CA GLY A 88 -5.54 -6.80 20.24
C GLY A 88 -6.17 -7.72 21.29
N PRO A 89 -7.38 -8.25 21.09
CA PRO A 89 -7.99 -9.21 22.03
C PRO A 89 -7.27 -10.56 22.10
N LEU A 90 -6.63 -10.98 21.00
CA LEU A 90 -5.93 -12.27 20.88
C LEU A 90 -4.52 -12.24 21.48
N LEU A 91 -3.85 -11.08 21.39
CA LEU A 91 -2.45 -10.88 21.76
C LEU A 91 -2.30 -9.91 22.96
N ARG A 92 -3.27 -9.87 23.87
CA ARG A 92 -3.26 -8.97 25.04
C ARG A 92 -1.97 -9.06 25.86
N GLU A 93 -1.41 -10.25 26.00
CA GLU A 93 -0.16 -10.47 26.72
C GLU A 93 1.09 -10.09 25.91
N PHE A 94 0.96 -9.82 24.60
CA PHE A 94 2.04 -9.52 23.66
C PHE A 94 1.79 -8.23 22.89
N GLU A 95 1.43 -7.14 23.58
CA GLU A 95 1.09 -5.86 22.92
C GLU A 95 2.20 -5.35 22.01
N ALA A 96 3.45 -5.43 22.46
CA ALA A 96 4.60 -5.00 21.66
C ALA A 96 4.74 -5.82 20.37
N ALA A 97 4.58 -7.13 20.43
CA ALA A 97 4.64 -8.00 19.25
C ALA A 97 3.49 -7.73 18.27
N ASN A 98 2.29 -7.49 18.81
CA ASN A 98 1.13 -7.14 18.00
C ASN A 98 1.37 -5.85 17.19
N ILE A 99 1.85 -4.80 17.84
CA ILE A 99 2.15 -3.52 17.19
C ILE A 99 3.25 -3.70 16.14
N LEU A 100 4.31 -4.44 16.44
CA LEU A 100 5.39 -4.73 15.49
C LEU A 100 4.86 -5.44 14.24
N ILE A 101 4.05 -6.48 14.40
CA ILE A 101 3.43 -7.22 13.28
C ILE A 101 2.61 -6.25 12.42
N CYS A 102 1.77 -5.41 13.05
CA CYS A 102 0.95 -4.45 12.33
C CYS A 102 1.78 -3.43 11.55
N ILE A 103 2.84 -2.88 12.15
CA ILE A 103 3.71 -1.88 11.50
C ILE A 103 4.44 -2.49 10.28
N TRP A 104 5.02 -3.66 10.44
CA TRP A 104 5.84 -4.26 9.39
C TRP A 104 5.02 -4.81 8.22
N PHE A 105 3.83 -5.33 8.48
CA PHE A 105 3.04 -6.05 7.46
C PHE A 105 1.92 -5.24 6.83
N SER A 106 1.43 -4.17 7.46
CA SER A 106 0.27 -3.43 6.96
C SER A 106 0.45 -2.83 5.56
N ALA A 107 1.54 -2.12 5.30
CA ALA A 107 1.78 -1.51 3.99
C ALA A 107 2.10 -2.54 2.89
N PRO A 108 3.01 -3.53 3.09
CA PRO A 108 3.24 -4.59 2.12
C PRO A 108 1.97 -5.40 1.80
N LEU A 109 1.18 -5.72 2.80
CA LEU A 109 -0.08 -6.44 2.61
C LEU A 109 -1.09 -5.60 1.82
N GLY A 110 -1.16 -4.30 2.07
CA GLY A 110 -1.97 -3.37 1.30
C GLY A 110 -1.57 -3.32 -0.17
N ILE A 111 -0.26 -3.30 -0.48
CA ILE A 111 0.27 -3.38 -1.85
C ILE A 111 -0.11 -4.72 -2.50
N LEU A 112 0.03 -5.82 -1.77
CA LEU A 112 -0.30 -7.15 -2.27
C LEU A 112 -1.79 -7.27 -2.62
N ILE A 113 -2.67 -6.80 -1.73
CA ILE A 113 -4.12 -6.78 -1.97
C ILE A 113 -4.45 -5.95 -3.22
N ALA A 114 -3.86 -4.76 -3.35
CA ALA A 114 -4.06 -3.90 -4.52
C ALA A 114 -3.60 -4.57 -5.82
N GLU A 115 -2.47 -5.28 -5.79
CA GLU A 115 -1.95 -6.01 -6.95
C GLU A 115 -2.85 -7.20 -7.33
N VAL A 116 -3.34 -7.96 -6.36
CA VAL A 116 -4.28 -9.08 -6.59
C VAL A 116 -5.59 -8.58 -7.21
N VAL A 117 -6.16 -7.49 -6.65
CA VAL A 117 -7.39 -6.87 -7.17
C VAL A 117 -7.17 -6.37 -8.60
N ARG A 118 -6.03 -5.70 -8.87
CA ARG A 118 -5.67 -5.22 -10.20
C ARG A 118 -5.63 -6.37 -11.22
N ARG A 119 -4.93 -7.47 -10.90
CA ARG A 119 -4.84 -8.65 -11.79
C ARG A 119 -6.20 -9.25 -12.05
N ARG A 120 -7.02 -9.46 -11.03
CA ARG A 120 -8.37 -10.00 -11.19
C ARG A 120 -9.29 -9.13 -12.05
N ILE A 121 -9.17 -7.80 -11.96
CA ILE A 121 -9.93 -6.88 -12.82
C ILE A 121 -9.47 -6.99 -14.28
N LEU A 122 -8.17 -7.10 -14.53
CA LEU A 122 -7.62 -7.25 -15.88
C LEU A 122 -8.07 -8.58 -16.51
N ASP A 123 -8.00 -9.68 -15.75
CA ASP A 123 -8.42 -11.01 -16.21
C ASP A 123 -9.90 -11.02 -16.57
N ARG A 124 -10.76 -10.42 -15.74
CA ARG A 124 -12.21 -10.29 -16.03
C ARG A 124 -12.47 -9.48 -17.31
N ARG A 125 -11.73 -8.40 -17.54
CA ARG A 125 -11.88 -7.58 -18.76
C ARG A 125 -11.44 -8.34 -20.02
N ALA A 126 -10.36 -9.10 -19.95
CA ALA A 126 -9.91 -9.95 -21.04
C ALA A 126 -10.98 -10.99 -21.39
N THR A 127 -11.50 -11.72 -20.41
CA THR A 127 -12.55 -12.74 -20.61
C THR A 127 -13.83 -12.14 -21.20
N ALA A 128 -14.26 -10.96 -20.72
CA ALA A 128 -15.44 -10.29 -21.26
C ALA A 128 -15.23 -9.78 -22.70
N GLY A 129 -14.02 -9.37 -23.05
CA GLY A 129 -13.63 -8.99 -24.42
C GLY A 129 -13.74 -10.16 -25.37
N ASP A 130 -13.17 -11.31 -25.01
CA ASP A 130 -13.21 -12.54 -25.80
C ASP A 130 -14.62 -13.06 -26.01
N ALA A 131 -15.49 -13.01 -24.98
CA ALA A 131 -16.88 -13.40 -25.07
C ALA A 131 -17.67 -12.54 -26.07
N ARG A 132 -17.40 -11.22 -26.09
CA ARG A 132 -18.03 -10.29 -27.06
C ARG A 132 -17.62 -10.58 -28.49
N LEU A 133 -16.33 -10.85 -28.72
CA LEU A 133 -15.84 -11.18 -30.05
C LEU A 133 -16.41 -12.48 -30.58
N ARG A 134 -16.55 -13.50 -29.75
CA ARG A 134 -17.19 -14.79 -30.12
C ARG A 134 -18.69 -14.63 -30.41
N GLY A 135 -19.38 -13.81 -29.63
CA GLY A 135 -20.81 -13.52 -29.85
C GLY A 135 -21.06 -12.77 -31.18
N ALA A 136 -20.21 -11.79 -31.48
CA ALA A 136 -20.30 -11.03 -32.75
C ALA A 136 -20.03 -11.89 -34.00
N GLY A 137 -19.11 -12.85 -33.90
CA GLY A 137 -18.84 -13.80 -35.02
C GLY A 137 -19.97 -14.80 -35.27
N ALA A 138 -20.73 -15.17 -34.21
CA ALA A 138 -21.85 -16.12 -34.35
C ALA A 138 -23.13 -15.51 -34.96
N THR A 139 -23.25 -14.18 -34.96
CA THR A 139 -24.41 -13.47 -35.56
C THR A 139 -24.17 -13.04 -37.02
N ALA A 140 -22.96 -13.19 -37.56
CA ALA A 140 -22.58 -12.77 -38.89
C ALA A 140 -22.53 -13.94 -39.90
N GLY A 141 -22.82 -15.16 -39.48
CA GLY A 141 -22.91 -16.37 -40.33
C GLY A 141 -24.34 -16.89 -40.39
#